data_cdad11f06644ff54d2b7b7fd507f8006
#
_entry.id   cdad11f06644ff54d2b7b7fd507f8006
#
_cell.length_a   1.000
_cell.length_b   1.000
_cell.length_c   1.000
_cell.angle_alpha   90.00
_cell.angle_beta   90.00
_cell.angle_gamma   90.00
#
_symmetry.space_group_name_H-M   'P 1'
#
loop_
_entity.id
_entity.type
_entity.pdbx_description
1 polymer ?
#
loop_
_entity_poly.entity_id
_entity_poly.type
_entity_poly.pdbx_seq_one_letter_code
_entity_poly.pdbx_strand_id
1 'polypeptide(L)'
;RHNDSGEKLFETFLLNTAEKLELPIIATHEVFYLDKNMHEAHDAYLCIGEKTYVNVKDRKKYTNEHYLKNSKEMYELFHDLPDALENNINFPLRISYRPKNSSPVLPNIQTSKVKNVDDLLTEESAEGLKEKLDEYVFPYSDKKNIKEITNTYNKRLNHEISIISKMKYSSYFLIVSDYIKWAKRNDI
;
A
#
# COMPACT_ATOMS: atom_id res chain seq x y z
N ARG A 1 7.46 12.07 -22.65
CA ARG A 1 6.83 12.97 -23.62
C ARG A 1 5.39 12.53 -23.90
N HIS A 2 4.44 13.18 -23.22
CA HIS A 2 3.03 12.77 -23.18
C HIS A 2 2.09 13.90 -23.65
N ASN A 3 2.64 15.03 -24.10
CA ASN A 3 1.94 16.26 -24.41
C ASN A 3 1.22 16.90 -23.20
N ASP A 4 1.74 16.68 -21.99
CA ASP A 4 1.23 17.31 -20.78
C ASP A 4 1.65 18.79 -20.69
N SER A 5 0.83 19.59 -20.05
CA SER A 5 1.14 21.00 -19.80
C SER A 5 2.36 21.11 -18.87
N GLY A 6 3.36 21.90 -19.28
CA GLY A 6 4.61 22.09 -18.53
C GLY A 6 5.70 21.04 -18.79
N GLU A 7 5.40 19.93 -19.47
CA GLU A 7 6.37 18.86 -19.76
C GLU A 7 7.61 19.40 -20.49
N LYS A 8 7.43 20.24 -21.49
CA LYS A 8 8.54 20.84 -22.24
C LYS A 8 9.46 21.73 -21.38
N LEU A 9 8.88 22.47 -20.45
CA LEU A 9 9.66 23.32 -19.54
C LEU A 9 10.47 22.45 -18.58
N PHE A 10 9.86 21.40 -18.06
CA PHE A 10 10.52 20.46 -17.18
C PHE A 10 11.64 19.67 -17.90
N GLU A 11 11.39 19.21 -19.12
CA GLU A 11 12.43 18.55 -19.95
C GLU A 11 13.62 19.47 -20.20
N THR A 12 13.39 20.74 -20.56
CA THR A 12 14.46 21.73 -20.74
C THR A 12 15.29 21.89 -19.47
N PHE A 13 14.64 21.96 -18.31
CA PHE A 13 15.34 22.01 -17.02
C PHE A 13 16.19 20.75 -16.77
N LEU A 14 15.65 19.57 -17.05
CA LEU A 14 16.37 18.30 -16.88
C LEU A 14 17.61 18.22 -17.80
N LEU A 15 17.48 18.57 -19.07
CA LEU A 15 18.57 18.53 -20.04
C LEU A 15 19.70 19.50 -19.65
N ASN A 16 19.38 20.73 -19.31
CA ASN A 16 20.36 21.72 -18.85
C ASN A 16 21.06 21.29 -17.55
N THR A 17 20.32 20.64 -16.65
CA THR A 17 20.87 20.15 -15.38
C THR A 17 21.80 18.96 -15.62
N ALA A 18 21.41 18.03 -16.48
CA ALA A 18 22.21 16.87 -16.84
C ALA A 18 23.54 17.29 -17.52
N GLU A 19 23.46 18.23 -18.47
CA GLU A 19 24.64 18.80 -19.12
C GLU A 19 25.59 19.46 -18.10
N LYS A 20 25.06 20.33 -17.23
CA LYS A 20 25.85 21.03 -16.21
C LYS A 20 26.52 20.09 -15.22
N LEU A 21 25.91 18.98 -14.89
CA LEU A 21 26.39 17.98 -13.92
C LEU A 21 27.09 16.78 -14.58
N GLU A 22 27.22 16.79 -15.90
CA GLU A 22 27.82 15.71 -16.70
C GLU A 22 27.15 14.35 -16.43
N LEU A 23 25.81 14.35 -16.27
CA LEU A 23 25.03 13.14 -15.99
C LEU A 23 24.47 12.53 -17.26
N PRO A 24 24.63 11.22 -17.48
CA PRO A 24 23.95 10.55 -18.58
C PRO A 24 22.43 10.55 -18.38
N ILE A 25 21.72 10.81 -19.46
CA ILE A 25 20.25 10.80 -19.49
C ILE A 25 19.74 9.50 -20.12
N ILE A 26 18.54 9.10 -19.76
CA ILE A 26 17.79 7.97 -20.35
C ILE A 26 16.43 8.44 -20.82
N ALA A 27 15.92 7.83 -21.89
CA ALA A 27 14.58 8.10 -22.41
C ALA A 27 13.57 7.21 -21.70
N THR A 28 12.68 7.80 -20.91
CA THR A 28 11.61 7.08 -20.18
C THR A 28 10.22 7.50 -20.64
N HIS A 29 9.26 6.64 -20.40
CA HIS A 29 7.87 6.88 -20.73
C HIS A 29 6.97 6.36 -19.62
N GLU A 30 6.07 7.20 -19.10
CA GLU A 30 5.09 6.79 -18.09
C GLU A 30 3.91 6.11 -18.79
N VAL A 31 3.63 4.87 -18.40
CA VAL A 31 2.62 4.02 -19.03
C VAL A 31 1.52 3.69 -18.04
N PHE A 32 0.27 3.98 -18.40
CA PHE A 32 -0.90 3.64 -17.59
C PHE A 32 -1.80 2.59 -18.26
N TYR A 33 -1.72 2.41 -19.58
CA TYR A 33 -2.53 1.47 -20.34
C TYR A 33 -1.78 0.93 -21.57
N LEU A 34 -2.27 -0.19 -22.12
CA LEU A 34 -1.58 -0.88 -23.20
C LEU A 34 -1.74 -0.18 -24.54
N ASP A 35 -2.96 0.22 -24.87
CA ASP A 35 -3.31 0.81 -26.16
C ASP A 35 -3.90 2.20 -26.02
N LYS A 36 -3.67 3.05 -27.00
CA LYS A 36 -4.14 4.44 -27.02
C LYS A 36 -5.66 4.58 -26.87
N ASN A 37 -6.43 3.61 -27.37
CA ASN A 37 -7.88 3.57 -27.25
C ASN A 37 -8.39 3.25 -25.84
N MET A 38 -7.54 2.81 -24.93
CA MET A 38 -7.88 2.55 -23.52
C MET A 38 -7.90 3.82 -22.65
N HIS A 39 -7.55 4.96 -23.20
CA HIS A 39 -7.49 6.24 -22.48
C HIS A 39 -8.82 6.59 -21.78
N GLU A 40 -9.95 6.46 -22.46
CA GLU A 40 -11.26 6.77 -21.89
C GLU A 40 -11.65 5.84 -20.74
N ALA A 41 -11.34 4.56 -20.87
CA ALA A 41 -11.58 3.59 -19.80
C ALA A 41 -10.71 3.88 -18.58
N HIS A 42 -9.44 4.25 -18.79
CA HIS A 42 -8.54 4.66 -17.71
C HIS A 42 -9.02 5.95 -17.03
N ASP A 43 -9.49 6.95 -17.80
CA ASP A 43 -10.04 8.20 -17.27
C ASP A 43 -11.27 7.93 -16.38
N ALA A 44 -12.17 7.04 -16.80
CA ALA A 44 -13.29 6.60 -15.97
C ALA A 44 -12.84 5.88 -14.70
N TYR A 45 -11.81 5.06 -14.78
CA TYR A 45 -11.23 4.37 -13.62
C TYR A 45 -10.63 5.35 -12.59
N LEU A 46 -9.93 6.40 -13.06
CA LEU A 46 -9.45 7.47 -12.19
C LEU A 46 -10.59 8.17 -11.45
N CYS A 47 -11.70 8.44 -12.14
CA CYS A 47 -12.88 9.05 -11.52
C CYS A 47 -13.44 8.22 -10.38
N ILE A 48 -13.42 6.88 -10.48
CA ILE A 48 -13.85 5.98 -9.39
C ILE A 48 -12.91 6.13 -8.18
N GLY A 49 -11.59 6.15 -8.41
CA GLY A 49 -10.59 6.31 -7.35
C GLY A 49 -10.68 7.67 -6.64
N GLU A 50 -10.92 8.74 -7.38
CA GLU A 50 -11.01 10.11 -6.86
C GLU A 50 -12.44 10.50 -6.41
N LYS A 51 -13.40 9.58 -6.48
CA LYS A 51 -14.81 9.82 -6.12
C LYS A 51 -15.40 11.01 -6.86
N THR A 52 -15.10 11.14 -8.15
CA THR A 52 -15.56 12.22 -9.04
C THR A 52 -16.24 11.64 -10.28
N TYR A 53 -16.62 12.49 -11.23
CA TYR A 53 -17.32 12.10 -12.46
C TYR A 53 -16.55 12.55 -13.70
N VAL A 54 -16.72 11.83 -14.81
CA VAL A 54 -16.02 12.08 -16.09
C VAL A 54 -16.31 13.49 -16.64
N ASN A 55 -17.52 14.03 -16.41
CA ASN A 55 -17.94 15.36 -16.85
C ASN A 55 -17.40 16.52 -16.01
N VAL A 56 -16.77 16.27 -14.86
CA VAL A 56 -16.12 17.31 -14.06
C VAL A 56 -14.87 17.79 -14.78
N LYS A 57 -14.75 19.10 -15.01
CA LYS A 57 -13.63 19.69 -15.76
C LYS A 57 -12.36 19.83 -14.92
N ASP A 58 -12.50 20.27 -13.67
CA ASP A 58 -11.39 20.50 -12.74
C ASP A 58 -11.13 19.22 -11.96
N ARG A 59 -10.36 18.33 -12.55
CA ARG A 59 -9.92 17.06 -11.96
C ARG A 59 -8.63 16.57 -12.62
N LYS A 60 -7.97 15.63 -12.01
CA LYS A 60 -6.79 14.96 -12.59
C LYS A 60 -7.17 14.25 -13.89
N LYS A 61 -6.43 14.53 -14.94
CA LYS A 61 -6.54 13.90 -16.26
C LYS A 61 -5.16 13.64 -16.83
N TYR A 62 -5.08 12.62 -17.63
CA TYR A 62 -3.89 12.31 -18.41
C TYR A 62 -4.21 12.45 -19.89
N THR A 63 -3.19 12.61 -20.71
CA THR A 63 -3.33 12.61 -22.17
C THR A 63 -3.46 11.19 -22.69
N ASN A 64 -3.88 11.01 -23.94
CA ASN A 64 -3.95 9.72 -24.60
C ASN A 64 -2.56 9.18 -25.03
N GLU A 65 -1.48 9.87 -24.64
CA GLU A 65 -0.10 9.46 -24.96
C GLU A 65 0.53 8.54 -23.92
N HIS A 66 -0.14 8.26 -22.80
CA HIS A 66 0.35 7.37 -21.73
C HIS A 66 0.12 5.86 -22.01
N TYR A 67 0.08 5.46 -23.27
CA TYR A 67 0.02 4.04 -23.67
C TYR A 67 1.41 3.43 -23.82
N LEU A 68 1.48 2.10 -23.78
CA LEU A 68 2.72 1.36 -23.96
C LEU A 68 3.23 1.50 -25.40
N LYS A 69 4.24 2.32 -25.58
CA LYS A 69 4.88 2.56 -26.88
C LYS A 69 5.85 1.41 -27.21
N ASN A 70 5.85 0.97 -28.46
CA ASN A 70 6.85 0.05 -28.96
C ASN A 70 8.20 0.76 -29.21
N SER A 71 9.25 -0.02 -29.51
CA SER A 71 10.59 0.52 -29.71
C SER A 71 10.65 1.57 -30.84
N LYS A 72 9.92 1.35 -31.94
CA LYS A 72 9.89 2.28 -33.08
C LYS A 72 9.28 3.63 -32.66
N GLU A 73 8.14 3.60 -31.97
CA GLU A 73 7.49 4.80 -31.43
C GLU A 73 8.39 5.55 -30.45
N MET A 74 9.13 4.83 -29.60
CA MET A 74 10.10 5.45 -28.68
C MET A 74 11.25 6.09 -29.45
N TYR A 75 11.79 5.45 -30.49
CA TYR A 75 12.82 6.05 -31.34
C TYR A 75 12.31 7.32 -32.06
N GLU A 76 11.08 7.31 -32.56
CA GLU A 76 10.47 8.48 -33.18
C GLU A 76 10.26 9.62 -32.18
N LEU A 77 9.83 9.29 -30.95
CA LEU A 77 9.53 10.27 -29.89
C LEU A 77 10.79 10.98 -29.37
N PHE A 78 11.92 10.28 -29.34
CA PHE A 78 13.19 10.79 -28.78
C PHE A 78 14.30 10.89 -29.85
N HIS A 79 13.93 11.02 -31.14
CA HIS A 79 14.91 11.08 -32.25
C HIS A 79 15.89 12.25 -32.13
N ASP A 80 15.52 13.30 -31.40
CA ASP A 80 16.33 14.48 -31.08
C ASP A 80 17.30 14.27 -29.90
N LEU A 81 17.18 13.14 -29.19
CA LEU A 81 18.02 12.75 -28.05
C LEU A 81 18.60 11.34 -28.23
N PRO A 82 19.43 11.09 -29.26
CA PRO A 82 19.92 9.75 -29.56
C PRO A 82 20.73 9.13 -28.42
N ASP A 83 21.51 9.94 -27.70
CA ASP A 83 22.29 9.49 -26.55
C ASP A 83 21.40 8.93 -25.42
N ALA A 84 20.22 9.50 -25.20
CA ALA A 84 19.28 9.00 -24.22
C ALA A 84 18.73 7.63 -24.60
N LEU A 85 18.49 7.38 -25.90
CA LEU A 85 18.06 6.08 -26.41
C LEU A 85 19.18 5.02 -26.33
N GLU A 86 20.43 5.40 -26.65
CA GLU A 86 21.57 4.51 -26.50
C GLU A 86 21.81 4.16 -25.01
N ASN A 87 21.69 5.12 -24.12
CA ASN A 87 21.81 4.90 -22.69
C ASN A 87 20.75 3.93 -22.15
N ASN A 88 19.54 3.84 -22.73
CA ASN A 88 18.53 2.84 -22.34
C ASN A 88 19.04 1.40 -22.53
N ILE A 89 19.91 1.17 -23.54
CA ILE A 89 20.53 -0.14 -23.79
C ILE A 89 21.67 -0.38 -22.80
N ASN A 90 22.49 0.65 -22.54
CA ASN A 90 23.68 0.54 -21.71
C ASN A 90 23.37 0.55 -20.21
N PHE A 91 22.31 1.23 -19.77
CA PHE A 91 21.97 1.37 -18.35
C PHE A 91 21.74 0.04 -17.64
N PRO A 92 20.96 -0.94 -18.19
CA PRO A 92 20.77 -2.24 -17.54
C PRO A 92 22.07 -3.03 -17.36
N LEU A 93 23.05 -2.85 -18.26
CA LEU A 93 24.34 -3.55 -18.19
C LEU A 93 25.20 -3.08 -17.00
N ARG A 94 24.91 -1.91 -16.44
CA ARG A 94 25.60 -1.36 -15.26
C ARG A 94 25.05 -1.87 -13.96
N ILE A 95 23.89 -2.59 -13.99
CA ILE A 95 23.18 -3.07 -12.80
C ILE A 95 23.42 -4.58 -12.67
N SER A 96 24.14 -4.97 -11.63
CA SER A 96 24.42 -6.38 -11.31
C SER A 96 23.54 -6.92 -10.17
N TYR A 97 22.86 -6.04 -9.44
CA TYR A 97 22.01 -6.43 -8.30
C TYR A 97 20.68 -6.98 -8.77
N ARG A 98 20.34 -8.19 -8.29
CA ARG A 98 19.01 -8.78 -8.44
C ARG A 98 18.34 -8.86 -7.07
N PRO A 99 17.18 -8.20 -6.88
CA PRO A 99 16.42 -8.31 -5.64
C PRO A 99 16.08 -9.77 -5.32
N LYS A 100 16.25 -10.16 -4.07
CA LYS A 100 15.84 -11.48 -3.57
C LYS A 100 14.64 -11.31 -2.66
N ASN A 101 13.69 -12.22 -2.77
CA ASN A 101 12.57 -12.25 -1.83
C ASN A 101 13.08 -12.58 -0.43
N SER A 102 12.63 -11.82 0.56
CA SER A 102 12.83 -12.12 1.98
C SER A 102 11.51 -12.47 2.63
N SER A 103 11.56 -13.28 3.68
CA SER A 103 10.38 -13.51 4.50
C SER A 103 9.94 -12.19 5.15
N PRO A 104 8.62 -11.95 5.31
CA PRO A 104 8.14 -10.81 6.06
C PRO A 104 8.74 -10.76 7.46
N VAL A 105 9.26 -9.61 7.86
CA VAL A 105 9.78 -9.38 9.21
C VAL A 105 8.72 -8.63 9.99
N LEU A 106 8.10 -9.31 10.95
CA LEU A 106 7.17 -8.70 11.90
C LEU A 106 7.94 -8.27 13.16
N PRO A 107 7.64 -7.10 13.72
CA PRO A 107 8.24 -6.68 14.97
C PRO A 107 7.82 -7.61 16.10
N ASN A 108 8.76 -7.94 16.98
CA ASN A 108 8.50 -8.73 18.18
C ASN A 108 8.35 -7.80 19.39
N ILE A 109 7.33 -8.04 20.19
CA ILE A 109 7.21 -7.39 21.50
C ILE A 109 8.13 -8.11 22.47
N GLN A 110 9.09 -7.37 23.03
CA GLN A 110 9.89 -7.84 24.15
C GLN A 110 9.18 -7.46 25.44
N THR A 111 8.55 -8.43 26.10
CA THR A 111 7.96 -8.21 27.43
C THR A 111 8.81 -8.88 28.48
N SER A 112 9.19 -8.16 29.51
CA SER A 112 9.95 -8.69 30.64
C SER A 112 9.15 -9.68 31.50
N LYS A 113 7.84 -9.79 31.29
CA LYS A 113 6.92 -10.54 32.16
C LYS A 113 6.34 -11.81 31.58
N VAL A 114 6.36 -12.00 30.25
CA VAL A 114 5.70 -13.14 29.61
C VAL A 114 6.67 -13.88 28.70
N LYS A 115 6.74 -15.19 28.87
CA LYS A 115 7.65 -16.06 28.12
C LYS A 115 7.21 -16.32 26.67
N ASN A 116 5.92 -16.12 26.38
CA ASN A 116 5.32 -16.40 25.06
C ASN A 116 4.33 -15.29 24.68
N VAL A 117 4.47 -14.77 23.47
CA VAL A 117 3.63 -13.70 22.92
C VAL A 117 2.19 -14.17 22.67
N ASP A 118 2.02 -15.45 22.32
CA ASP A 118 0.70 -16.05 22.10
C ASP A 118 -0.10 -16.15 23.40
N ASP A 119 0.58 -16.46 24.52
CA ASP A 119 -0.03 -16.51 25.84
C ASP A 119 -0.49 -15.12 26.27
N LEU A 120 0.32 -14.09 26.02
CA LEU A 120 -0.04 -12.69 26.32
C LEU A 120 -1.27 -12.24 25.51
N LEU A 121 -1.31 -12.55 24.22
CA LEU A 121 -2.45 -12.24 23.38
C LEU A 121 -3.72 -12.93 23.91
N THR A 122 -3.60 -14.19 24.31
CA THR A 122 -4.72 -14.97 24.84
C THR A 122 -5.25 -14.38 26.14
N GLU A 123 -4.37 -14.03 27.05
CA GLU A 123 -4.70 -13.44 28.36
C GLU A 123 -5.39 -12.08 28.18
N GLU A 124 -4.77 -11.13 27.44
CA GLU A 124 -5.33 -9.80 27.21
C GLU A 124 -6.67 -9.85 26.44
N SER A 125 -6.81 -10.78 25.50
CA SER A 125 -8.06 -10.93 24.73
C SER A 125 -9.18 -11.53 25.58
N ALA A 126 -8.86 -12.47 26.49
CA ALA A 126 -9.86 -13.06 27.39
C ALA A 126 -10.34 -12.03 28.42
N GLU A 127 -9.42 -11.22 28.96
CA GLU A 127 -9.76 -10.12 29.88
C GLU A 127 -10.65 -9.07 29.20
N GLY A 128 -10.25 -8.62 27.99
CA GLY A 128 -11.04 -7.67 27.20
C GLY A 128 -12.41 -8.21 26.77
N LEU A 129 -12.53 -9.50 26.48
CA LEU A 129 -13.84 -10.14 26.21
C LEU A 129 -14.73 -10.11 27.44
N LYS A 130 -14.18 -10.43 28.61
CA LYS A 130 -14.93 -10.39 29.87
C LYS A 130 -15.47 -8.98 30.13
N GLU A 131 -14.63 -7.95 30.04
CA GLU A 131 -15.06 -6.55 30.19
C GLU A 131 -16.17 -6.19 29.21
N LYS A 132 -16.04 -6.57 27.93
CA LYS A 132 -17.05 -6.31 26.90
C LYS A 132 -18.37 -7.02 27.16
N LEU A 133 -18.33 -8.25 27.64
CA LEU A 133 -19.54 -9.00 27.98
C LEU A 133 -20.26 -8.37 29.18
N ASP A 134 -19.51 -7.98 30.21
CA ASP A 134 -20.05 -7.34 31.43
C ASP A 134 -20.68 -5.97 31.11
N GLU A 135 -20.05 -5.17 30.24
CA GLU A 135 -20.48 -3.79 29.94
C GLU A 135 -21.57 -3.71 28.87
N TYR A 136 -21.49 -4.51 27.79
CA TYR A 136 -22.33 -4.31 26.61
C TYR A 136 -23.28 -5.46 26.29
N VAL A 137 -23.11 -6.64 26.87
CA VAL A 137 -23.92 -7.81 26.50
C VAL A 137 -24.81 -8.26 27.64
N PHE A 138 -24.27 -8.49 28.82
CA PHE A 138 -25.04 -9.02 29.95
C PHE A 138 -26.14 -8.10 30.46
N PRO A 139 -25.98 -6.75 30.47
CA PRO A 139 -27.07 -5.86 30.89
C PRO A 139 -28.34 -5.96 30.02
N TYR A 140 -28.19 -6.40 28.76
CA TYR A 140 -29.28 -6.52 27.79
C TYR A 140 -29.68 -7.95 27.53
N SER A 141 -29.13 -8.92 28.27
CA SER A 141 -29.39 -10.36 28.07
C SER A 141 -30.24 -10.95 29.20
N ASP A 142 -31.05 -11.97 28.85
CA ASP A 142 -31.74 -12.74 29.88
C ASP A 142 -30.72 -13.51 30.74
N LYS A 143 -30.84 -13.36 32.05
CA LYS A 143 -29.95 -14.03 33.03
C LYS A 143 -29.82 -15.53 32.84
N LYS A 144 -30.86 -16.20 32.32
CA LYS A 144 -30.85 -17.63 32.03
C LYS A 144 -29.90 -18.01 30.89
N ASN A 145 -29.60 -17.06 29.98
CA ASN A 145 -28.81 -17.31 28.78
C ASN A 145 -27.35 -16.89 28.93
N ILE A 146 -26.97 -16.24 30.02
CA ILE A 146 -25.59 -15.71 30.22
C ILE A 146 -24.53 -16.79 30.02
N LYS A 147 -24.74 -18.00 30.54
CA LYS A 147 -23.79 -19.10 30.41
C LYS A 147 -23.63 -19.57 28.95
N GLU A 148 -24.68 -19.61 28.19
CA GLU A 148 -24.67 -20.00 26.78
C GLU A 148 -23.99 -18.91 25.93
N ILE A 149 -24.34 -17.66 26.18
CA ILE A 149 -23.73 -16.49 25.54
C ILE A 149 -22.24 -16.50 25.78
N THR A 150 -21.79 -16.59 27.03
CA THR A 150 -20.38 -16.65 27.40
C THR A 150 -19.66 -17.78 26.68
N ASN A 151 -20.23 -18.95 26.60
CA ASN A 151 -19.64 -20.11 25.93
C ASN A 151 -19.50 -19.87 24.41
N THR A 152 -20.48 -19.25 23.80
CA THR A 152 -20.48 -18.91 22.38
C THR A 152 -19.36 -17.92 22.04
N TYR A 153 -19.24 -16.84 22.81
CA TYR A 153 -18.18 -15.85 22.63
C TYR A 153 -16.78 -16.45 22.89
N ASN A 154 -16.62 -17.24 23.95
CA ASN A 154 -15.34 -17.89 24.24
C ASN A 154 -14.93 -18.88 23.13
N LYS A 155 -15.85 -19.65 22.57
CA LYS A 155 -15.55 -20.53 21.43
C LYS A 155 -15.07 -19.72 20.21
N ARG A 156 -15.70 -18.57 19.94
CA ARG A 156 -15.31 -17.71 18.84
C ARG A 156 -13.94 -17.08 19.09
N LEU A 157 -13.69 -16.54 20.29
CA LEU A 157 -12.40 -15.97 20.68
C LEU A 157 -11.27 -17.00 20.51
N ASN A 158 -11.44 -18.21 21.05
CA ASN A 158 -10.44 -19.27 20.95
C ASN A 158 -10.14 -19.64 19.48
N HIS A 159 -11.15 -19.66 18.64
CA HIS A 159 -10.99 -19.91 17.21
C HIS A 159 -10.17 -18.81 16.55
N GLU A 160 -10.48 -17.53 16.79
CA GLU A 160 -9.76 -16.39 16.21
C GLU A 160 -8.30 -16.34 16.69
N ILE A 161 -8.05 -16.50 17.99
CA ILE A 161 -6.70 -16.56 18.54
C ILE A 161 -5.90 -17.71 17.90
N SER A 162 -6.51 -18.88 17.73
CA SER A 162 -5.83 -20.01 17.09
C SER A 162 -5.35 -19.71 15.66
N ILE A 163 -6.14 -18.95 14.90
CA ILE A 163 -5.76 -18.51 13.54
C ILE A 163 -4.63 -17.51 13.61
N ILE A 164 -4.73 -16.49 14.48
CA ILE A 164 -3.73 -15.44 14.64
C ILE A 164 -2.37 -16.04 15.02
N SER A 165 -2.35 -16.93 16.02
CA SER A 165 -1.13 -17.61 16.48
C SER A 165 -0.54 -18.52 15.40
N LYS A 166 -1.38 -19.29 14.70
CA LYS A 166 -0.95 -20.14 13.58
C LYS A 166 -0.28 -19.32 12.45
N MET A 167 -0.78 -18.12 12.20
CA MET A 167 -0.23 -17.20 11.23
C MET A 167 0.99 -16.41 11.75
N LYS A 168 1.35 -16.53 13.04
CA LYS A 168 2.43 -15.81 13.71
C LYS A 168 2.23 -14.28 13.75
N TYR A 169 0.98 -13.83 13.88
CA TYR A 169 0.63 -12.40 13.94
C TYR A 169 0.37 -11.88 15.36
N SER A 170 0.59 -12.67 16.40
CA SER A 170 0.29 -12.30 17.80
C SER A 170 0.97 -11.00 18.23
N SER A 171 2.26 -10.81 17.93
CA SER A 171 2.97 -9.56 18.19
C SER A 171 2.34 -8.36 17.49
N TYR A 172 1.92 -8.52 16.25
CA TYR A 172 1.27 -7.45 15.49
C TYR A 172 -0.03 -6.99 16.16
N PHE A 173 -0.89 -7.94 16.55
CA PHE A 173 -2.15 -7.61 17.24
C PHE A 173 -1.92 -6.92 18.58
N LEU A 174 -0.93 -7.35 19.36
CA LEU A 174 -0.58 -6.72 20.63
C LEU A 174 -0.06 -5.29 20.44
N ILE A 175 0.78 -5.03 19.43
CA ILE A 175 1.26 -3.69 19.10
C ILE A 175 0.09 -2.79 18.71
N VAL A 176 -0.81 -3.27 17.85
CA VAL A 176 -2.01 -2.51 17.44
C VAL A 176 -2.89 -2.21 18.66
N SER A 177 -3.11 -3.20 19.53
CA SER A 177 -3.86 -3.03 20.76
C SER A 177 -3.23 -1.96 21.67
N ASP A 178 -1.92 -1.97 21.83
CA ASP A 178 -1.20 -1.04 22.71
C ASP A 178 -1.37 0.42 22.26
N TYR A 179 -1.12 0.74 20.99
CA TYR A 179 -1.27 2.11 20.52
C TYR A 179 -2.73 2.58 20.51
N ILE A 180 -3.72 1.69 20.24
CA ILE A 180 -5.14 2.04 20.34
C ILE A 180 -5.53 2.32 21.80
N LYS A 181 -5.07 1.48 22.75
CA LYS A 181 -5.29 1.71 24.18
C LYS A 181 -4.63 3.02 24.63
N TRP A 182 -3.43 3.31 24.12
CA TRP A 182 -2.74 4.57 24.42
C TRP A 182 -3.52 5.78 23.89
N ALA A 183 -3.96 5.75 22.63
CA ALA A 183 -4.76 6.83 22.04
C ALA A 183 -6.03 7.11 22.86
N LYS A 184 -6.79 6.05 23.19
CA LYS A 184 -8.00 6.19 24.01
C LYS A 184 -7.75 6.77 25.40
N ARG A 185 -6.61 6.45 26.04
CA ARG A 185 -6.25 7.03 27.37
C ARG A 185 -5.86 8.48 27.28
N ASN A 186 -5.50 8.99 26.11
CA ASN A 186 -5.10 10.38 25.86
C ASN A 186 -6.17 11.17 25.08
N ASP A 187 -7.41 10.66 25.00
CA ASP A 187 -8.55 11.31 24.34
C ASP A 187 -8.29 11.67 22.86
N ILE A 188 -7.56 10.79 22.15
CA ILE A 188 -7.23 10.90 20.72
C ILE A 188 -8.11 9.93 19.92
#